data_3a1727994269a60ee5156d11fc90ee27
#
_entry.id   3a1727994269a60ee5156d11fc90ee27
#
_cell.length_a   1.000
_cell.length_b   1.000
_cell.length_c   1.000
_cell.angle_alpha   90.00
_cell.angle_beta   90.00
_cell.angle_gamma   90.00
#
_symmetry.space_group_name_H-M   'P 1'
#
loop_
_entity.id
_entity.type
_entity.pdbx_description
1 polymer ?
#
loop_
_entity_poly.entity_id
_entity_poly.type
_entity_poly.pdbx_seq_one_letter_code
_entity_poly.pdbx_strand_id
1 'polypeptide(L)'
;MLQYGRYLIWLCCLVFLPACDSNPSVSKPASKPETKVVAPTVEAVAQPSIDPLETLSPPATNPANPPTPLHENALSKETSPYLLMHAHNPVNWYAWNDETLALAKKSGKPIFLSIGYSSCHWCHVMERESFLDQEIADFLNENFICIKVDREERPDVDEIYMNALQVIRSGGGGWPLSMFMTPEAKPFFGGTYWPAR
;
A
#
# COMPACT_ATOMS: atom_id res chain seq x y z
N MET A 1 20.29 41.49 -41.11
CA MET A 1 19.83 40.81 -42.33
C MET A 1 19.00 39.63 -41.84
N LEU A 2 17.68 39.82 -41.68
CA LEU A 2 16.61 39.54 -42.65
C LEU A 2 16.74 38.13 -43.24
N GLN A 3 15.87 37.19 -42.86
CA GLN A 3 14.70 36.92 -43.71
C GLN A 3 13.64 36.07 -43.04
N TYR A 4 12.46 36.54 -43.19
CA TYR A 4 11.12 35.98 -43.01
C TYR A 4 10.81 34.88 -44.02
N GLY A 5 9.88 34.03 -43.70
CA GLY A 5 9.08 33.27 -44.66
C GLY A 5 8.52 32.01 -44.03
N ARG A 6 7.31 31.67 -44.02
CA ARG A 6 6.01 32.09 -44.52
C ARG A 6 5.01 31.00 -44.08
N TYR A 7 3.91 31.43 -43.59
CA TYR A 7 2.64 30.74 -43.38
C TYR A 7 2.26 29.70 -44.46
N LEU A 8 1.64 28.61 -44.06
CA LEU A 8 0.57 28.06 -44.87
C LEU A 8 -0.53 27.48 -43.97
N ILE A 9 -1.64 28.16 -44.05
CA ILE A 9 -3.01 27.82 -43.62
C ILE A 9 -3.48 26.66 -44.48
N TRP A 10 -4.01 25.61 -43.84
CA TRP A 10 -4.96 24.74 -44.51
C TRP A 10 -6.28 24.66 -43.74
N LEU A 11 -7.26 25.14 -44.43
CA LEU A 11 -8.67 25.33 -44.11
C LEU A 11 -9.46 24.06 -44.39
N CYS A 12 -10.43 23.80 -43.55
CA CYS A 12 -11.70 23.13 -43.78
C CYS A 12 -11.78 21.80 -44.54
N CYS A 13 -12.28 20.79 -43.87
CA CYS A 13 -13.36 19.96 -44.40
C CYS A 13 -14.33 19.58 -43.28
N LEU A 14 -15.41 20.33 -43.20
CA LEU A 14 -16.70 19.94 -42.61
C LEU A 14 -17.27 18.80 -43.44
N VAL A 15 -17.35 17.61 -42.91
CA VAL A 15 -18.20 16.54 -43.46
C VAL A 15 -19.36 16.32 -42.50
N PHE A 16 -20.50 16.79 -42.91
CA PHE A 16 -21.81 16.44 -42.38
C PHE A 16 -22.03 14.95 -42.59
N LEU A 17 -22.29 14.21 -41.55
CA LEU A 17 -22.90 12.89 -41.61
C LEU A 17 -24.27 12.96 -40.94
N PRO A 18 -25.31 12.34 -41.55
CA PRO A 18 -26.70 12.44 -41.11
C PRO A 18 -26.93 11.55 -39.89
N ALA A 19 -27.80 12.03 -39.00
CA ALA A 19 -28.34 11.30 -37.88
C ALA A 19 -29.07 10.04 -38.37
N CYS A 20 -28.68 8.88 -37.90
CA CYS A 20 -29.49 7.66 -37.89
C CYS A 20 -30.05 7.46 -36.50
N ASP A 21 -31.32 7.83 -36.34
CA ASP A 21 -32.18 7.37 -35.27
C ASP A 21 -32.35 5.85 -35.39
N SER A 22 -31.84 5.11 -34.45
CA SER A 22 -32.21 3.71 -34.23
C SER A 22 -32.32 3.49 -32.74
N ASN A 23 -33.55 3.64 -32.25
CA ASN A 23 -33.96 3.30 -30.90
C ASN A 23 -34.08 1.77 -30.79
N PRO A 24 -33.20 1.07 -30.01
CA PRO A 24 -33.48 -0.31 -29.68
C PRO A 24 -34.41 -0.35 -28.46
N SER A 25 -35.59 -0.87 -28.68
CA SER A 25 -36.56 -1.26 -27.66
C SER A 25 -35.92 -2.04 -26.52
N VAL A 26 -36.04 -1.47 -25.31
CA VAL A 26 -35.67 -2.13 -24.04
C VAL A 26 -36.64 -3.28 -23.84
N SER A 27 -36.18 -4.51 -24.06
CA SER A 27 -36.89 -5.71 -23.66
C SER A 27 -36.70 -5.90 -22.14
N LYS A 28 -37.85 -5.89 -21.47
CA LYS A 28 -38.03 -6.18 -20.04
C LYS A 28 -37.38 -7.53 -19.70
N PRO A 29 -36.50 -7.64 -18.69
CA PRO A 29 -35.98 -8.94 -18.27
C PRO A 29 -37.08 -9.74 -17.59
N ALA A 30 -37.21 -11.01 -17.99
CA ALA A 30 -38.12 -11.98 -17.45
C ALA A 30 -37.85 -12.23 -15.96
N SER A 31 -38.92 -12.27 -15.18
CA SER A 31 -38.91 -12.59 -13.77
C SER A 31 -38.29 -13.98 -13.51
N LYS A 32 -37.28 -14.03 -12.70
CA LYS A 32 -36.63 -15.26 -12.17
C LYS A 32 -37.63 -15.96 -11.24
N PRO A 33 -37.80 -17.28 -11.28
CA PRO A 33 -38.70 -17.98 -10.36
C PRO A 33 -38.14 -17.88 -8.91
N GLU A 34 -39.02 -17.52 -7.99
CA GLU A 34 -38.77 -17.55 -6.56
C GLU A 34 -38.50 -18.99 -6.09
N THR A 35 -37.28 -19.27 -5.73
CA THR A 35 -36.93 -20.49 -5.03
C THR A 35 -37.31 -20.31 -3.57
N LYS A 36 -38.33 -21.04 -3.12
CA LYS A 36 -38.82 -21.12 -1.74
C LYS A 36 -37.68 -21.65 -0.85
N VAL A 37 -37.01 -20.75 -0.13
CA VAL A 37 -36.00 -21.11 0.85
C VAL A 37 -36.70 -21.74 2.04
N VAL A 38 -36.58 -23.06 2.18
CA VAL A 38 -36.95 -23.79 3.40
C VAL A 38 -35.86 -23.49 4.42
N ALA A 39 -36.25 -22.83 5.52
CA ALA A 39 -35.36 -22.59 6.64
C ALA A 39 -34.94 -23.93 7.26
N PRO A 40 -33.64 -24.17 7.50
CA PRO A 40 -33.22 -25.33 8.27
C PRO A 40 -33.61 -25.13 9.73
N THR A 41 -34.28 -26.13 10.29
CA THR A 41 -34.56 -26.24 11.71
C THR A 41 -33.22 -26.33 12.45
N VAL A 42 -32.91 -25.32 13.26
CA VAL A 42 -31.73 -25.34 14.11
C VAL A 42 -31.99 -26.25 15.28
N GLU A 43 -31.47 -27.49 15.26
CA GLU A 43 -31.33 -28.32 16.44
C GLU A 43 -30.39 -27.61 17.42
N ALA A 44 -30.87 -27.43 18.66
CA ALA A 44 -30.10 -26.84 19.73
C ALA A 44 -28.92 -27.75 20.09
N VAL A 45 -27.73 -27.38 19.59
CA VAL A 45 -26.48 -27.98 20.06
C VAL A 45 -26.22 -27.44 21.47
N ALA A 46 -26.21 -28.37 22.45
CA ALA A 46 -25.88 -28.08 23.84
C ALA A 46 -24.51 -27.38 23.90
N GLN A 47 -24.49 -26.18 24.49
CA GLN A 47 -23.25 -25.44 24.78
C GLN A 47 -22.41 -26.25 25.78
N PRO A 48 -21.10 -26.45 25.52
CA PRO A 48 -20.21 -26.95 26.56
C PRO A 48 -20.14 -25.95 27.70
N SER A 49 -20.30 -26.41 28.92
CA SER A 49 -20.13 -25.65 30.15
C SER A 49 -18.74 -25.03 30.18
N ILE A 50 -18.68 -23.70 30.19
CA ILE A 50 -17.44 -22.97 30.40
C ILE A 50 -17.12 -23.04 31.89
N ASP A 51 -16.07 -23.78 32.25
CA ASP A 51 -15.55 -23.80 33.61
C ASP A 51 -15.08 -22.38 34.02
N PRO A 52 -15.29 -21.94 35.25
CA PRO A 52 -14.94 -20.60 35.69
C PRO A 52 -13.41 -20.43 35.73
N LEU A 53 -12.94 -19.50 34.91
CA LEU A 53 -11.78 -18.68 35.14
C LEU A 53 -10.51 -19.41 35.64
N GLU A 54 -9.87 -20.14 34.74
CA GLU A 54 -8.46 -20.44 34.92
C GLU A 54 -7.69 -19.12 34.87
N THR A 55 -7.19 -18.67 36.01
CA THR A 55 -6.35 -17.48 36.15
C THR A 55 -5.13 -17.67 35.25
N LEU A 56 -5.17 -17.02 34.07
CA LEU A 56 -4.00 -16.90 33.21
C LEU A 56 -2.91 -16.11 33.98
N SER A 57 -2.08 -16.83 34.69
CA SER A 57 -0.81 -16.26 35.18
C SER A 57 -0.03 -15.79 33.95
N PRO A 58 0.55 -14.58 33.95
CA PRO A 58 1.43 -14.15 32.87
C PRO A 58 2.54 -15.19 32.70
N PRO A 59 2.98 -15.48 31.46
CA PRO A 59 4.05 -16.45 31.22
C PRO A 59 5.25 -16.07 32.07
N ALA A 60 5.75 -17.03 32.87
CA ALA A 60 6.92 -16.82 33.70
C ALA A 60 8.10 -16.36 32.84
N THR A 61 8.53 -15.14 33.06
CA THR A 61 9.76 -14.62 32.46
C THR A 61 10.92 -15.46 32.96
N ASN A 62 11.53 -16.23 32.06
CA ASN A 62 12.71 -17.02 32.37
C ASN A 62 13.88 -16.05 32.65
N PRO A 63 14.40 -15.97 33.89
CA PRO A 63 15.43 -14.98 34.26
C PRO A 63 16.82 -15.26 33.64
N ALA A 64 16.93 -16.34 32.84
CA ALA A 64 18.20 -16.76 32.24
C ALA A 64 18.51 -16.09 30.88
N ASN A 65 17.57 -15.32 30.33
CA ASN A 65 17.83 -14.63 29.06
C ASN A 65 17.36 -13.16 29.20
N PRO A 66 18.30 -12.19 29.34
CA PRO A 66 17.88 -10.79 29.32
C PRO A 66 17.14 -10.53 28.01
N PRO A 67 16.06 -9.74 28.04
CA PRO A 67 15.31 -9.44 26.82
C PRO A 67 16.32 -8.91 25.79
N THR A 68 16.37 -9.54 24.61
CA THR A 68 17.14 -9.03 23.47
C THR A 68 16.67 -7.60 23.27
N PRO A 69 17.59 -6.61 23.24
CA PRO A 69 17.17 -5.23 22.99
C PRO A 69 16.36 -5.22 21.71
N LEU A 70 15.12 -4.75 21.81
CA LEU A 70 14.26 -4.60 20.65
C LEU A 70 14.96 -3.69 19.66
N HIS A 71 15.06 -4.11 18.41
CA HIS A 71 15.53 -3.22 17.35
C HIS A 71 14.64 -1.97 17.37
N GLU A 72 15.26 -0.81 17.32
CA GLU A 72 14.55 0.48 17.31
C GLU A 72 15.07 1.30 16.16
N ASN A 73 14.17 1.62 15.21
CA ASN A 73 14.48 2.45 14.05
C ASN A 73 13.99 3.90 14.24
N ALA A 74 14.18 4.76 13.23
CA ALA A 74 13.91 6.19 13.36
C ALA A 74 12.41 6.50 13.58
N LEU A 75 11.50 5.57 13.27
CA LEU A 75 10.05 5.78 13.45
C LEU A 75 9.61 5.82 14.92
N SER A 76 10.44 5.40 15.86
CA SER A 76 10.14 5.48 17.29
C SER A 76 9.94 6.92 17.79
N LYS A 77 10.37 7.91 17.01
CA LYS A 77 10.25 9.35 17.31
C LYS A 77 9.03 10.00 16.66
N GLU A 78 8.28 9.25 15.86
CA GLU A 78 7.11 9.74 15.14
C GLU A 78 5.86 9.77 16.03
N THR A 79 4.82 10.47 15.57
CA THR A 79 3.54 10.61 16.28
C THR A 79 2.43 9.76 15.67
N SER A 80 2.57 9.36 14.41
CA SER A 80 1.63 8.49 13.73
C SER A 80 1.54 7.13 14.41
N PRO A 81 0.36 6.66 14.82
CA PRO A 81 0.19 5.31 15.34
C PRO A 81 0.63 4.24 14.32
N TYR A 82 0.39 4.47 13.03
CA TYR A 82 0.82 3.55 11.98
C TYR A 82 2.34 3.47 11.88
N LEU A 83 3.06 4.59 11.94
CA LEU A 83 4.52 4.58 11.89
C LEU A 83 5.11 3.93 13.14
N LEU A 84 4.56 4.23 14.32
CA LEU A 84 4.99 3.64 15.59
C LEU A 84 4.86 2.12 15.62
N MET A 85 3.86 1.53 14.95
CA MET A 85 3.74 0.06 14.82
C MET A 85 4.96 -0.57 14.17
N HIS A 86 5.64 0.16 13.30
CA HIS A 86 6.83 -0.31 12.58
C HIS A 86 8.16 0.08 13.23
N ALA A 87 8.14 0.76 14.39
CA ALA A 87 9.33 1.24 15.08
C ALA A 87 10.30 0.12 15.50
N HIS A 88 9.79 -1.08 15.71
CA HIS A 88 10.58 -2.25 16.14
C HIS A 88 10.81 -3.28 15.03
N ASN A 89 10.44 -2.97 13.78
CA ASN A 89 10.81 -3.83 12.67
C ASN A 89 12.34 -3.86 12.48
N PRO A 90 12.94 -4.99 12.09
CA PRO A 90 14.37 -5.07 11.78
C PRO A 90 14.78 -4.23 10.55
N VAL A 91 13.82 -3.80 9.73
CA VAL A 91 14.07 -2.82 8.66
C VAL A 91 14.33 -1.44 9.27
N ASN A 92 15.40 -0.78 8.82
CA ASN A 92 15.78 0.58 9.24
C ASN A 92 14.87 1.62 8.58
N TRP A 93 13.62 1.69 9.03
CA TRP A 93 12.64 2.62 8.53
C TRP A 93 12.93 4.06 8.92
N TYR A 94 12.73 4.97 7.99
CA TYR A 94 12.71 6.43 8.16
C TYR A 94 11.33 6.98 7.81
N ALA A 95 10.96 8.10 8.40
CA ALA A 95 9.80 8.88 7.97
C ALA A 95 10.13 9.69 6.70
N TRP A 96 9.09 10.09 5.97
CA TRP A 96 9.22 10.97 4.82
C TRP A 96 9.46 12.41 5.25
N ASN A 97 10.68 12.88 5.14
CA ASN A 97 11.08 14.26 5.42
C ASN A 97 12.31 14.66 4.58
N ASP A 98 12.65 15.95 4.60
CA ASP A 98 13.76 16.49 3.82
C ASP A 98 15.12 15.90 4.24
N GLU A 99 15.29 15.57 5.51
CA GLU A 99 16.52 14.98 6.04
C GLU A 99 16.74 13.58 5.47
N THR A 100 15.69 12.76 5.42
CA THR A 100 15.74 11.42 4.84
C THR A 100 15.99 11.45 3.34
N LEU A 101 15.36 12.37 2.61
CA LEU A 101 15.60 12.55 1.19
C LEU A 101 17.01 13.05 0.91
N ALA A 102 17.56 13.92 1.75
CA ALA A 102 18.96 14.35 1.68
C ALA A 102 19.92 13.18 1.97
N LEU A 103 19.58 12.30 2.94
CA LEU A 103 20.34 11.08 3.24
C LEU A 103 20.41 10.16 2.02
N ALA A 104 19.29 9.91 1.34
CA ALA A 104 19.24 9.09 0.12
C ALA A 104 20.17 9.67 -0.96
N LYS A 105 20.06 10.97 -1.23
CA LYS A 105 20.93 11.67 -2.20
C LYS A 105 22.41 11.58 -1.82
N LYS A 106 22.75 11.79 -0.56
CA LYS A 106 24.13 11.75 -0.08
C LYS A 106 24.75 10.35 -0.15
N SER A 107 23.94 9.32 0.19
CA SER A 107 24.41 7.93 0.15
C SER A 107 24.45 7.34 -1.26
N GLY A 108 23.72 7.94 -2.21
CA GLY A 108 23.53 7.40 -3.56
C GLY A 108 22.67 6.13 -3.60
N LYS A 109 22.08 5.73 -2.46
CA LYS A 109 21.21 4.55 -2.40
C LYS A 109 19.83 4.86 -2.97
N PRO A 110 19.23 3.94 -3.73
CA PRO A 110 17.85 4.03 -4.11
C PRO A 110 16.93 4.00 -2.88
N ILE A 111 15.72 4.50 -3.04
CA ILE A 111 14.71 4.53 -1.99
C ILE A 111 13.72 3.38 -2.19
N PHE A 112 13.42 2.64 -1.10
CA PHE A 112 12.25 1.79 -1.00
C PHE A 112 11.19 2.50 -0.16
N LEU A 113 10.10 2.91 -0.81
CA LEU A 113 8.97 3.60 -0.18
C LEU A 113 7.83 2.63 0.04
N SER A 114 7.32 2.57 1.27
CA SER A 114 6.14 1.79 1.65
C SER A 114 5.09 2.71 2.27
N ILE A 115 3.93 2.81 1.61
CA ILE A 115 2.80 3.63 2.07
C ILE A 115 1.65 2.73 2.51
N GLY A 116 1.03 3.07 3.62
CA GLY A 116 -0.12 2.36 4.15
C GLY A 116 -0.88 3.20 5.17
N TYR A 117 -1.66 2.55 6.02
CA TYR A 117 -2.45 3.18 7.08
C TYR A 117 -2.82 2.16 8.16
N SER A 118 -3.28 2.64 9.34
CA SER A 118 -3.45 1.81 10.55
C SER A 118 -4.41 0.64 10.36
N SER A 119 -5.52 0.80 9.64
CA SER A 119 -6.51 -0.25 9.42
C SER A 119 -6.30 -1.08 8.15
N CYS A 120 -5.15 -0.93 7.49
CA CYS A 120 -4.82 -1.63 6.25
C CYS A 120 -4.48 -3.10 6.49
N HIS A 121 -5.39 -4.02 6.17
CA HIS A 121 -5.19 -5.46 6.37
C HIS A 121 -3.91 -5.99 5.70
N TRP A 122 -3.75 -5.73 4.40
CA TRP A 122 -2.60 -6.24 3.64
C TRP A 122 -1.28 -5.56 4.01
N CYS A 123 -1.31 -4.35 4.61
CA CYS A 123 -0.11 -3.74 5.18
C CYS A 123 0.40 -4.53 6.37
N HIS A 124 -0.51 -4.97 7.26
CA HIS A 124 -0.16 -5.83 8.40
C HIS A 124 0.29 -7.24 7.96
N VAL A 125 -0.30 -7.78 6.89
CA VAL A 125 0.15 -9.05 6.34
C VAL A 125 1.59 -8.91 5.84
N MET A 126 1.90 -7.87 5.04
CA MET A 126 3.23 -7.63 4.51
C MET A 126 4.26 -7.33 5.61
N GLU A 127 3.84 -6.68 6.70
CA GLU A 127 4.70 -6.50 7.86
C GLU A 127 5.15 -7.84 8.45
N ARG A 128 4.18 -8.73 8.74
CA ARG A 128 4.48 -10.03 9.34
C ARG A 128 5.28 -10.96 8.44
N GLU A 129 5.02 -10.93 7.14
CA GLU A 129 5.62 -11.85 6.19
C GLU A 129 6.97 -11.35 5.64
N SER A 130 7.18 -10.02 5.58
CA SER A 130 8.35 -9.44 4.95
C SER A 130 9.16 -8.52 5.87
N PHE A 131 8.51 -7.56 6.56
CA PHE A 131 9.26 -6.52 7.28
C PHE A 131 9.76 -6.99 8.66
N LEU A 132 9.22 -8.09 9.19
CA LEU A 132 9.72 -8.77 10.39
C LEU A 132 10.71 -9.90 10.07
N ASP A 133 10.91 -10.25 8.81
CA ASP A 133 11.91 -11.23 8.39
C ASP A 133 13.30 -10.59 8.35
N GLN A 134 14.25 -11.20 9.07
CA GLN A 134 15.60 -10.65 9.22
C GLN A 134 16.39 -10.68 7.91
N GLU A 135 16.24 -11.71 7.09
CA GLU A 135 16.96 -11.82 5.80
C GLU A 135 16.51 -10.73 4.82
N ILE A 136 15.20 -10.49 4.76
CA ILE A 136 14.63 -9.41 3.95
C ILE A 136 15.06 -8.04 4.49
N ALA A 137 15.03 -7.87 5.82
CA ALA A 137 15.43 -6.62 6.44
C ALA A 137 16.90 -6.31 6.17
N ASP A 138 17.80 -7.29 6.31
CA ASP A 138 19.24 -7.12 6.04
C ASP A 138 19.47 -6.69 4.58
N PHE A 139 18.77 -7.35 3.62
CA PHE A 139 18.85 -6.97 2.21
C PHE A 139 18.35 -5.54 1.96
N LEU A 140 17.21 -5.17 2.54
CA LEU A 140 16.65 -3.83 2.40
C LEU A 140 17.57 -2.76 3.01
N ASN A 141 18.10 -3.00 4.20
CA ASN A 141 18.97 -2.08 4.92
C ASN A 141 20.32 -1.86 4.20
N GLU A 142 20.83 -2.92 3.58
CA GLU A 142 22.08 -2.83 2.83
C GLU A 142 21.92 -2.01 1.54
N ASN A 143 20.81 -2.20 0.83
CA ASN A 143 20.66 -1.74 -0.55
C ASN A 143 19.82 -0.48 -0.71
N PHE A 144 18.97 -0.12 0.27
CA PHE A 144 18.01 0.97 0.14
C PHE A 144 18.02 1.92 1.34
N ILE A 145 17.53 3.13 1.12
CA ILE A 145 16.95 3.96 2.18
C ILE A 145 15.47 3.62 2.23
N CYS A 146 15.04 2.97 3.35
CA CYS A 146 13.68 2.49 3.51
C CYS A 146 12.81 3.58 4.15
N ILE A 147 11.79 4.06 3.44
CA ILE A 147 10.89 5.12 3.90
C ILE A 147 9.49 4.55 4.11
N LYS A 148 8.92 4.83 5.29
CA LYS A 148 7.55 4.49 5.65
C LYS A 148 6.70 5.74 5.67
N VAL A 149 5.49 5.66 5.10
CA VAL A 149 4.54 6.78 5.05
C VAL A 149 3.16 6.33 5.53
N ASP A 150 2.60 7.11 6.44
CA ASP A 150 1.19 7.06 6.77
C ASP A 150 0.41 7.96 5.81
N ARG A 151 -0.45 7.36 4.98
CA ARG A 151 -1.25 8.12 4.03
C ARG A 151 -2.27 9.04 4.70
N GLU A 152 -2.65 8.75 5.94
CA GLU A 152 -3.60 9.57 6.68
C GLU A 152 -2.97 10.89 7.15
N GLU A 153 -1.65 10.89 7.42
CA GLU A 153 -0.88 12.09 7.73
C GLU A 153 -0.30 12.78 6.49
N ARG A 154 0.08 11.99 5.46
CA ARG A 154 0.71 12.49 4.24
C ARG A 154 -0.04 12.06 2.97
N PRO A 155 -1.31 12.51 2.83
CA PRO A 155 -2.09 12.24 1.61
C PRO A 155 -1.48 12.84 0.34
N ASP A 156 -0.71 13.91 0.47
CA ASP A 156 0.04 14.54 -0.62
C ASP A 156 1.08 13.59 -1.23
N VAL A 157 1.84 12.89 -0.40
CA VAL A 157 2.83 11.90 -0.84
C VAL A 157 2.14 10.67 -1.42
N ASP A 158 1.09 10.20 -0.75
CA ASP A 158 0.29 9.05 -1.21
C ASP A 158 -0.28 9.28 -2.63
N GLU A 159 -0.88 10.43 -2.87
CA GLU A 159 -1.46 10.77 -4.17
C GLU A 159 -0.42 10.77 -5.30
N ILE A 160 0.74 11.38 -5.07
CA ILE A 160 1.82 11.44 -6.05
C ILE A 160 2.27 10.03 -6.46
N TYR A 161 2.56 9.17 -5.48
CA TYR A 161 3.10 7.84 -5.77
C TYR A 161 2.02 6.83 -6.16
N MET A 162 0.77 7.01 -5.75
CA MET A 162 -0.36 6.25 -6.28
C MET A 162 -0.57 6.52 -7.77
N ASN A 163 -0.54 7.79 -8.18
CA ASN A 163 -0.61 8.17 -9.59
C ASN A 163 0.56 7.59 -10.39
N ALA A 164 1.78 7.67 -9.86
CA ALA A 164 2.95 7.06 -10.49
C ALA A 164 2.80 5.54 -10.64
N LEU A 165 2.30 4.85 -9.60
CA LEU A 165 2.05 3.41 -9.64
C LEU A 165 1.05 3.03 -10.73
N GLN A 166 -0.05 3.79 -10.86
CA GLN A 166 -1.07 3.56 -11.88
C GLN A 166 -0.50 3.68 -13.30
N VAL A 167 0.41 4.65 -13.52
CA VAL A 167 1.12 4.79 -14.80
C VAL A 167 2.05 3.60 -15.05
N ILE A 168 2.88 3.23 -14.06
CA ILE A 168 3.85 2.13 -14.18
C ILE A 168 3.15 0.79 -14.47
N ARG A 169 2.00 0.55 -13.84
CA ARG A 169 1.24 -0.72 -13.97
C ARG A 169 0.17 -0.71 -15.06
N SER A 170 0.04 0.38 -15.82
CA SER A 170 -1.04 0.55 -16.81
C SER A 170 -2.44 0.43 -16.20
N GLY A 171 -2.61 0.99 -15.00
CA GLY A 171 -3.84 1.00 -14.23
C GLY A 171 -3.79 0.13 -12.97
N GLY A 172 -4.72 0.38 -12.07
CA GLY A 172 -4.79 -0.27 -10.77
C GLY A 172 -3.79 0.29 -9.76
N GLY A 173 -4.13 0.17 -8.49
CA GLY A 173 -3.34 0.60 -7.35
C GLY A 173 -4.01 0.14 -6.07
N GLY A 174 -3.39 0.41 -4.94
CA GLY A 174 -3.91 0.02 -3.62
C GLY A 174 -2.81 0.01 -2.58
N TRP A 175 -3.19 -0.36 -1.37
CA TRP A 175 -2.29 -0.44 -0.24
C TRP A 175 -2.12 -1.88 0.25
N PRO A 176 -0.89 -2.23 0.72
CA PRO A 176 0.29 -1.37 0.80
C PRO A 176 0.73 -0.90 -0.59
N LEU A 177 1.11 0.37 -0.72
CA LEU A 177 1.80 0.85 -1.91
C LEU A 177 3.30 0.69 -1.68
N SER A 178 3.96 0.01 -2.59
CA SER A 178 5.41 -0.21 -2.56
C SER A 178 6.04 0.39 -3.81
N MET A 179 7.02 1.27 -3.63
CA MET A 179 7.64 2.01 -4.73
C MET A 179 9.16 2.00 -4.60
N PHE A 180 9.85 1.68 -5.68
CA PHE A 180 11.30 1.84 -5.80
C PHE A 180 11.61 3.10 -6.60
N MET A 181 12.51 3.91 -6.04
CA MET A 181 12.81 5.24 -6.57
C MET A 181 14.31 5.49 -6.61
N THR A 182 14.73 6.41 -7.50
CA THR A 182 16.09 6.92 -7.47
C THR A 182 16.35 7.72 -6.18
N PRO A 183 17.63 8.04 -5.84
CA PRO A 183 17.93 8.89 -4.68
C PRO A 183 17.26 10.28 -4.74
N GLU A 184 16.84 10.72 -5.93
CA GLU A 184 16.11 11.98 -6.16
C GLU A 184 14.58 11.80 -6.05
N ALA A 185 14.13 10.68 -5.50
CA ALA A 185 12.71 10.32 -5.32
C ALA A 185 11.91 10.18 -6.64
N LYS A 186 12.59 9.81 -7.74
CA LYS A 186 11.92 9.53 -9.02
C LYS A 186 11.55 8.05 -9.09
N PRO A 187 10.25 7.70 -9.20
CA PRO A 187 9.80 6.32 -9.22
C PRO A 187 10.16 5.64 -10.54
N PHE A 188 10.60 4.38 -10.47
CA PHE A 188 10.90 3.57 -11.67
C PHE A 188 10.28 2.17 -11.64
N PHE A 189 9.89 1.67 -10.47
CA PHE A 189 9.22 0.39 -10.31
C PHE A 189 8.32 0.41 -9.08
N GLY A 190 7.20 -0.29 -9.12
CA GLY A 190 6.28 -0.32 -7.99
C GLY A 190 5.22 -1.41 -8.09
N GLY A 191 4.55 -1.61 -6.99
CA GLY A 191 3.47 -2.56 -6.82
C GLY A 191 2.65 -2.28 -5.57
N THR A 192 1.81 -3.23 -5.24
CA THR A 192 1.04 -3.21 -4.01
C THR A 192 1.64 -4.22 -3.03
N TYR A 193 0.87 -5.16 -2.54
CA TYR A 193 1.35 -6.27 -1.74
C TYR A 193 2.22 -7.22 -2.60
N TRP A 194 3.33 -7.69 -2.00
CA TRP A 194 4.14 -8.78 -2.52
C TRP A 194 4.31 -9.84 -1.43
N PRO A 195 4.05 -11.12 -1.73
CA PRO A 195 4.36 -12.20 -0.80
C PRO A 195 5.88 -12.30 -0.59
N ALA A 196 6.29 -12.75 0.59
CA ALA A 196 7.71 -12.89 0.93
C ALA A 196 8.41 -13.97 0.07
N ARG A 197 7.69 -15.03 -0.29
CA ARG A 197 8.16 -16.17 -1.11
C ARG A 197 7.00 -16.83 -1.84
#